data_17fa270f1e5d3a0f23d0884d7242bafa
#
_entry.id   17fa270f1e5d3a0f23d0884d7242bafa
#
_cell.length_a   1.000
_cell.length_b   1.000
_cell.length_c   1.000
_cell.angle_alpha   90.00
_cell.angle_beta   90.00
_cell.angle_gamma   90.00
#
_symmetry.space_group_name_H-M   'P 1'
#
loop_
_entity.id
_entity.type
_entity.pdbx_description
1 polymer ?
#
loop_
_entity_poly.entity_id
_entity_poly.type
_entity_poly.pdbx_seq_one_letter_code
_entity_poly.pdbx_strand_id
1 'polypeptide(L)'
;EAQGMDSRVLSAIPMSAVCEPYIRRRAERHLEKGRIVIFAAGTGNPYFTTDTAAALRAAEMKCDALLKGTNVDGVYDKDPRKFEDAERYETLSHLDVLARDLKVMDAAAISLARENKIPILVFSIQEEGSFAQVLRKEGCFTEVV
;
A
#
# COMPACT_ATOMS: atom_id res chain seq x y z
N GLU A 1 -18.83 -5.77 4.77
CA GLU A 1 -20.27 -5.43 4.85
C GLU A 1 -20.88 -5.77 6.22
N ALA A 2 -20.35 -6.76 6.95
CA ALA A 2 -20.84 -7.11 8.30
C ALA A 2 -20.79 -5.94 9.32
N GLN A 3 -19.96 -4.93 9.06
CA GLN A 3 -19.83 -3.73 9.89
C GLN A 3 -20.56 -2.50 9.29
N GLY A 4 -21.49 -2.71 8.35
CA GLY A 4 -22.27 -1.64 7.76
C GLY A 4 -21.58 -0.84 6.64
N MET A 5 -20.40 -1.27 6.18
CA MET A 5 -19.68 -0.63 5.08
C MET A 5 -19.91 -1.39 3.77
N ASP A 6 -20.44 -0.70 2.76
CA ASP A 6 -20.54 -1.25 1.41
C ASP A 6 -19.15 -1.48 0.80
N SER A 7 -18.96 -2.64 0.19
CA SER A 7 -17.70 -2.95 -0.50
C SER A 7 -17.94 -3.47 -1.93
N ARG A 8 -16.94 -3.28 -2.80
CA ARG A 8 -16.96 -3.79 -4.19
C ARG A 8 -15.60 -4.38 -4.53
N VAL A 9 -15.63 -5.48 -5.26
CA VAL A 9 -14.42 -6.15 -5.76
C VAL A 9 -14.31 -5.89 -7.26
N LEU A 10 -13.18 -5.35 -7.68
CA LEU A 10 -12.84 -5.12 -9.10
C LEU A 10 -11.57 -5.89 -9.45
N SER A 11 -11.64 -6.77 -10.44
CA SER A 11 -10.52 -7.62 -10.84
C SER A 11 -9.83 -7.08 -12.09
N ALA A 12 -8.49 -7.06 -12.06
CA ALA A 12 -7.67 -6.75 -13.23
C ALA A 12 -7.74 -7.85 -14.30
N ILE A 13 -8.05 -9.10 -13.89
CA ILE A 13 -8.33 -10.19 -14.80
C ILE A 13 -9.85 -10.35 -14.92
N PRO A 14 -10.44 -10.31 -16.14
CA PRO A 14 -11.88 -10.47 -16.31
C PRO A 14 -12.41 -11.79 -15.76
N MET A 15 -13.33 -11.72 -14.80
CA MET A 15 -14.02 -12.87 -14.21
C MET A 15 -15.45 -12.46 -13.82
N SER A 16 -16.23 -12.04 -14.80
CA SER A 16 -17.54 -11.39 -14.62
C SER A 16 -18.58 -12.25 -13.90
N ALA A 17 -18.39 -13.58 -13.82
CA ALA A 17 -19.23 -14.46 -13.01
C ALA A 17 -18.98 -14.32 -11.50
N VAL A 18 -17.88 -13.69 -11.07
CA VAL A 18 -17.43 -13.61 -9.68
C VAL A 18 -17.43 -12.17 -9.16
N CYS A 19 -16.88 -11.23 -9.95
CA CYS A 19 -16.73 -9.83 -9.57
C CYS A 19 -16.70 -8.90 -10.79
N GLU A 20 -16.71 -7.60 -10.53
CA GLU A 20 -16.66 -6.59 -11.58
C GLU A 20 -15.27 -6.57 -12.26
N PRO A 21 -15.19 -6.40 -13.61
CA PRO A 21 -13.92 -6.10 -14.25
C PRO A 21 -13.42 -4.71 -13.82
N TYR A 22 -12.10 -4.59 -13.62
CA TYR A 22 -11.50 -3.31 -13.29
C TYR A 22 -11.65 -2.33 -14.46
N ILE A 23 -12.32 -1.22 -14.20
CA ILE A 23 -12.40 -0.05 -15.03
C ILE A 23 -12.20 1.15 -14.11
N ARG A 24 -11.17 1.98 -14.35
CA ARG A 24 -10.79 3.10 -13.49
C ARG A 24 -11.98 3.96 -13.08
N ARG A 25 -12.79 4.46 -14.05
CA ARG A 25 -13.94 5.32 -13.76
C ARG A 25 -15.03 4.63 -12.92
N ARG A 26 -15.13 3.31 -13.00
CA ARG A 26 -16.04 2.55 -12.16
C ARG A 26 -15.55 2.49 -10.73
N ALA A 27 -14.25 2.27 -10.53
CA ALA A 27 -13.63 2.32 -9.20
C ALA A 27 -13.78 3.72 -8.56
N GLU A 28 -13.45 4.78 -9.31
CA GLU A 28 -13.67 6.17 -8.87
C GLU A 28 -15.13 6.39 -8.43
N ARG A 29 -16.11 5.91 -9.22
CA ARG A 29 -17.53 6.05 -8.89
C ARG A 29 -17.95 5.28 -7.62
N HIS A 30 -17.31 4.15 -7.34
CA HIS A 30 -17.55 3.46 -6.08
C HIS A 30 -16.99 4.22 -4.88
N LEU A 31 -15.77 4.77 -5.00
CA LEU A 31 -15.16 5.60 -3.96
C LEU A 31 -15.97 6.88 -3.69
N GLU A 32 -16.44 7.57 -4.74
CA GLU A 32 -17.33 8.74 -4.62
C GLU A 32 -18.61 8.44 -3.84
N LYS A 33 -19.09 7.20 -3.86
CA LYS A 33 -20.25 6.73 -3.09
C LYS A 33 -19.90 6.28 -1.66
N GLY A 34 -18.67 6.51 -1.21
CA GLY A 34 -18.20 6.12 0.12
C GLY A 34 -18.02 4.60 0.29
N ARG A 35 -17.83 3.84 -0.79
CA ARG A 35 -17.65 2.40 -0.75
C ARG A 35 -16.18 2.03 -0.59
N ILE A 36 -15.92 0.91 0.07
CA ILE A 36 -14.61 0.27 0.06
C ILE A 36 -14.46 -0.46 -1.27
N VAL A 37 -13.33 -0.22 -1.97
CA VAL A 37 -13.01 -0.89 -3.22
C VAL A 37 -11.84 -1.84 -3.00
N ILE A 38 -12.04 -3.11 -3.33
CA ILE A 38 -11.03 -4.16 -3.26
C ILE A 38 -10.53 -4.43 -4.69
N PHE A 39 -9.25 -4.17 -4.93
CA PHE A 39 -8.61 -4.45 -6.21
C PHE A 39 -8.00 -5.85 -6.20
N ALA A 40 -8.55 -6.74 -7.01
CA ALA A 40 -8.12 -8.12 -7.12
C ALA A 40 -7.25 -8.36 -8.36
N ALA A 41 -6.46 -9.45 -8.36
CA ALA A 41 -5.60 -9.90 -9.43
C ALA A 41 -4.46 -8.93 -9.81
N GLY A 42 -4.01 -8.10 -8.88
CA GLY A 42 -2.84 -7.25 -9.06
C GLY A 42 -2.97 -6.25 -10.21
N THR A 43 -1.97 -6.19 -11.09
CA THR A 43 -2.01 -5.40 -12.32
C THR A 43 -2.70 -6.13 -13.48
N GLY A 44 -2.89 -7.45 -13.36
CA GLY A 44 -3.31 -8.31 -14.47
C GLY A 44 -2.18 -8.62 -15.47
N ASN A 45 -0.95 -8.16 -15.22
CA ASN A 45 0.22 -8.36 -16.08
C ASN A 45 1.28 -9.20 -15.37
N PRO A 46 2.00 -10.09 -16.08
CA PRO A 46 3.13 -10.82 -15.54
C PRO A 46 4.28 -9.87 -15.18
N TYR A 47 5.19 -10.33 -14.33
CA TYR A 47 6.38 -9.63 -13.84
C TYR A 47 6.14 -8.45 -12.89
N PHE A 48 4.90 -8.06 -12.63
CA PHE A 48 4.56 -7.05 -11.63
C PHE A 48 4.07 -7.70 -10.35
N THR A 49 4.49 -7.16 -9.21
CA THR A 49 4.06 -7.63 -7.89
C THR A 49 2.77 -6.96 -7.45
N THR A 50 2.24 -7.40 -6.31
CA THR A 50 1.12 -6.72 -5.64
C THR A 50 1.52 -5.32 -5.13
N ASP A 51 2.80 -5.09 -4.84
CA ASP A 51 3.30 -3.77 -4.44
C ASP A 51 3.21 -2.77 -5.60
N THR A 52 3.64 -3.18 -6.81
CA THR A 52 3.46 -2.37 -8.02
C THR A 52 1.97 -2.12 -8.29
N ALA A 53 1.12 -3.13 -8.10
CA ALA A 53 -0.32 -2.97 -8.28
C ALA A 53 -0.89 -1.94 -7.29
N ALA A 54 -0.48 -1.99 -6.03
CA ALA A 54 -0.92 -1.04 -5.00
C ALA A 54 -0.53 0.40 -5.36
N ALA A 55 0.73 0.63 -5.76
CA ALA A 55 1.21 1.94 -6.19
C ALA A 55 0.46 2.46 -7.44
N LEU A 56 0.21 1.56 -8.42
CA LEU A 56 -0.57 1.89 -9.60
C LEU A 56 -2.01 2.32 -9.26
N ARG A 57 -2.69 1.54 -8.42
CA ARG A 57 -4.07 1.87 -8.01
C ARG A 57 -4.12 3.14 -7.17
N ALA A 58 -3.14 3.36 -6.27
CA ALA A 58 -3.05 4.60 -5.51
C ALA A 58 -2.90 5.83 -6.42
N ALA A 59 -2.06 5.75 -7.46
CA ALA A 59 -1.90 6.82 -8.44
C ALA A 59 -3.17 7.04 -9.27
N GLU A 60 -3.79 5.97 -9.79
CA GLU A 60 -5.02 6.05 -10.59
C GLU A 60 -6.20 6.63 -9.80
N MET A 61 -6.33 6.27 -8.53
CA MET A 61 -7.41 6.73 -7.63
C MET A 61 -7.06 8.06 -6.97
N LYS A 62 -5.86 8.61 -7.20
CA LYS A 62 -5.37 9.85 -6.57
C LYS A 62 -5.44 9.78 -5.04
N CYS A 63 -4.96 8.67 -4.49
CA CYS A 63 -4.93 8.47 -3.05
C CYS A 63 -3.97 9.45 -2.37
N ASP A 64 -4.30 9.88 -1.16
CA ASP A 64 -3.44 10.75 -0.34
C ASP A 64 -2.23 10.02 0.24
N ALA A 65 -2.30 8.69 0.39
CA ALA A 65 -1.21 7.85 0.88
C ALA A 65 -1.41 6.39 0.43
N LEU A 66 -0.31 5.64 0.47
CA LEU A 66 -0.28 4.18 0.34
C LEU A 66 0.13 3.59 1.69
N LEU A 67 -0.68 2.72 2.26
CA LEU A 67 -0.41 2.06 3.52
C LEU A 67 0.11 0.64 3.27
N LYS A 68 1.34 0.36 3.73
CA LYS A 68 1.98 -0.96 3.63
C LYS A 68 1.96 -1.66 4.99
N GLY A 69 0.95 -2.50 5.18
CA GLY A 69 0.87 -3.40 6.32
C GLY A 69 1.86 -4.57 6.18
N THR A 70 2.71 -4.78 7.17
CA THR A 70 3.76 -5.81 7.18
C THR A 70 3.85 -6.50 8.55
N ASN A 71 4.79 -7.45 8.69
CA ASN A 71 5.08 -8.13 9.95
C ASN A 71 6.10 -7.39 10.82
N VAL A 72 6.59 -6.23 10.37
CA VAL A 72 7.49 -5.33 11.11
C VAL A 72 6.86 -3.94 11.18
N ASP A 73 7.21 -3.18 12.21
CA ASP A 73 6.59 -1.89 12.53
C ASP A 73 7.19 -0.69 11.79
N GLY A 74 7.98 -0.96 10.76
CA GLY A 74 8.57 0.09 9.92
C GLY A 74 9.73 -0.41 9.08
N VAL A 75 10.50 0.52 8.55
CA VAL A 75 11.72 0.27 7.77
C VAL A 75 12.93 0.43 8.68
N TYR A 76 13.86 -0.50 8.60
CA TYR A 76 15.07 -0.56 9.41
C TYR A 76 16.33 -0.45 8.55
N ASP A 77 17.42 -0.03 9.17
CA ASP A 77 18.76 0.00 8.55
C ASP A 77 19.28 -1.41 8.22
N LYS A 78 18.86 -2.41 9.00
CA LYS A 78 19.17 -3.84 8.86
C LYS A 78 18.03 -4.68 9.42
N ASP A 79 18.05 -5.99 9.18
CA ASP A 79 16.99 -6.91 9.58
C ASP A 79 16.87 -6.99 11.13
N PRO A 80 15.79 -6.45 11.74
CA PRO A 80 15.63 -6.44 13.19
C PRO A 80 15.45 -7.84 13.81
N ARG A 81 15.19 -8.86 13.00
CA ARG A 81 15.11 -10.26 13.45
C ARG A 81 16.49 -10.89 13.62
N LYS A 82 17.53 -10.32 13.04
CA LYS A 82 18.89 -10.83 13.06
C LYS A 82 19.83 -9.96 13.89
N PHE A 83 19.51 -8.70 14.05
CA PHE A 83 20.35 -7.70 14.68
C PHE A 83 19.55 -6.95 15.74
N GLU A 84 19.93 -7.10 17.01
CA GLU A 84 19.30 -6.44 18.15
C GLU A 84 19.52 -4.92 18.15
N ASP A 85 20.57 -4.46 17.48
CA ASP A 85 20.95 -3.06 17.29
C ASP A 85 20.40 -2.47 15.98
N ALA A 86 19.37 -3.06 15.38
CA ALA A 86 18.70 -2.50 14.22
C ALA A 86 17.90 -1.24 14.60
N GLU A 87 18.14 -0.16 13.86
CA GLU A 87 17.47 1.11 14.08
C GLU A 87 16.34 1.33 13.06
N ARG A 88 15.15 1.67 13.56
CA ARG A 88 14.00 1.98 12.71
C ARG A 88 14.08 3.43 12.26
N TYR A 89 13.85 3.64 10.97
CA TYR A 89 13.68 4.99 10.43
C TYR A 89 12.27 5.52 10.73
N GLU A 90 12.17 6.76 11.16
CA GLU A 90 10.89 7.47 11.28
C GLU A 90 10.44 7.98 9.92
N THR A 91 11.37 8.58 9.16
CA THR A 91 11.11 9.12 7.83
C THR A 91 12.27 8.78 6.89
N LEU A 92 11.95 8.47 5.64
CA LEU A 92 12.88 8.21 4.55
C LEU A 92 12.41 8.92 3.28
N SER A 93 13.33 9.32 2.42
CA SER A 93 12.94 9.69 1.07
C SER A 93 12.77 8.43 0.19
N HIS A 94 11.92 8.51 -0.83
CA HIS A 94 11.82 7.44 -1.84
C HIS A 94 13.19 7.15 -2.49
N LEU A 95 14.04 8.19 -2.66
CA LEU A 95 15.40 8.04 -3.19
C LEU A 95 16.30 7.25 -2.24
N ASP A 96 16.23 7.50 -0.93
CA ASP A 96 17.01 6.74 0.05
C ASP A 96 16.64 5.26 0.02
N VAL A 97 15.33 4.94 -0.07
CA VAL A 97 14.85 3.56 -0.19
C VAL A 97 15.44 2.87 -1.41
N LEU A 98 15.44 3.54 -2.57
CA LEU A 98 16.00 3.00 -3.81
C LEU A 98 17.53 2.91 -3.76
N ALA A 99 18.21 3.96 -3.31
CA ALA A 99 19.68 4.04 -3.30
C ALA A 99 20.32 3.03 -2.33
N ARG A 100 19.66 2.76 -1.20
CA ARG A 100 20.14 1.82 -0.18
C ARG A 100 19.58 0.40 -0.36
N ASP A 101 18.76 0.15 -1.41
CA ASP A 101 18.08 -1.13 -1.66
C ASP A 101 17.30 -1.64 -0.43
N LEU A 102 16.63 -0.74 0.28
CA LEU A 102 15.83 -1.09 1.44
C LEU A 102 14.60 -1.90 1.02
N LYS A 103 14.36 -3.02 1.69
CA LYS A 103 13.31 -3.99 1.32
C LYS A 103 11.92 -3.57 1.81
N VAL A 104 11.46 -2.41 1.38
CA VAL A 104 10.13 -1.87 1.70
C VAL A 104 9.09 -2.43 0.74
N MET A 105 9.30 -2.16 -0.54
CA MET A 105 8.49 -2.59 -1.69
C MET A 105 9.43 -2.82 -2.86
N ASP A 106 8.92 -3.37 -3.98
CA ASP A 106 9.75 -3.45 -5.18
C ASP A 106 10.09 -2.05 -5.75
N ALA A 107 11.22 -1.96 -6.45
CA ALA A 107 11.74 -0.69 -6.97
C ALA A 107 10.75 0.01 -7.93
N ALA A 108 9.97 -0.76 -8.68
CA ALA A 108 8.97 -0.21 -9.60
C ALA A 108 7.84 0.49 -8.81
N ALA A 109 7.39 -0.11 -7.71
CA ALA A 109 6.37 0.47 -6.83
C ALA A 109 6.85 1.77 -6.16
N ILE A 110 8.09 1.76 -5.62
CA ILE A 110 8.70 2.96 -5.02
C ILE A 110 8.87 4.07 -6.05
N SER A 111 9.35 3.76 -7.25
CA SER A 111 9.53 4.74 -8.34
C SER A 111 8.18 5.36 -8.75
N LEU A 112 7.14 4.54 -8.89
CA LEU A 112 5.80 5.01 -9.26
C LEU A 112 5.20 5.90 -8.18
N ALA A 113 5.34 5.53 -6.90
CA ALA A 113 4.89 6.35 -5.77
C ALA A 113 5.61 7.70 -5.73
N ARG A 114 6.95 7.70 -5.92
CA ARG A 114 7.77 8.92 -5.99
C ARG A 114 7.31 9.87 -7.09
N GLU A 115 7.14 9.37 -8.33
CA GLU A 115 6.75 10.19 -9.48
C GLU A 115 5.37 10.83 -9.29
N ASN A 116 4.48 10.16 -8.56
CA ASN A 116 3.15 10.66 -8.25
C ASN A 116 3.07 11.36 -6.89
N LYS A 117 4.20 11.50 -6.16
CA LYS A 117 4.28 12.15 -4.84
C LYS A 117 3.33 11.52 -3.81
N ILE A 118 3.20 10.22 -3.84
CA ILE A 118 2.35 9.46 -2.92
C ILE A 118 3.22 8.99 -1.75
N PRO A 119 2.99 9.45 -0.53
CA PRO A 119 3.70 8.95 0.65
C PRO A 119 3.31 7.49 0.93
N ILE A 120 4.30 6.71 1.41
CA ILE A 120 4.08 5.32 1.81
C ILE A 120 4.25 5.23 3.32
N LEU A 121 3.24 4.73 4.02
CA LEU A 121 3.29 4.49 5.45
C LEU A 121 3.49 2.99 5.70
N VAL A 122 4.64 2.60 6.25
CA VAL A 122 5.00 1.21 6.53
C VAL A 122 4.80 0.92 8.01
N PHE A 123 3.98 -0.06 8.36
CA PHE A 123 3.59 -0.35 9.74
C PHE A 123 3.31 -1.85 9.96
N SER A 124 3.27 -2.28 11.22
CA SER A 124 2.90 -3.65 11.59
C SER A 124 1.39 -3.85 11.59
N ILE A 125 0.91 -4.95 10.98
CA ILE A 125 -0.48 -5.41 11.08
C ILE A 125 -0.71 -6.41 12.22
N GLN A 126 0.33 -6.74 12.99
CA GLN A 126 0.25 -7.74 14.06
C GLN A 126 -0.46 -7.21 15.30
N GLU A 127 -0.44 -5.91 15.52
CA GLU A 127 -1.06 -5.27 16.67
C GLU A 127 -2.49 -4.83 16.35
N GLU A 128 -3.42 -5.20 17.23
CA GLU A 128 -4.82 -4.78 17.10
C GLU A 128 -4.91 -3.24 17.16
N GLY A 129 -5.62 -2.66 16.19
CA GLY A 129 -5.81 -1.22 16.12
C GLY A 129 -4.68 -0.43 15.44
N SER A 130 -3.53 -1.05 15.10
CA SER A 130 -2.39 -0.36 14.45
C SER A 130 -2.79 0.38 13.18
N PHE A 131 -3.64 -0.20 12.35
CA PHE A 131 -4.15 0.45 11.14
C PHE A 131 -4.88 1.76 11.44
N ALA A 132 -5.75 1.76 12.46
CA ALA A 132 -6.47 2.96 12.86
C ALA A 132 -5.56 4.04 13.48
N GLN A 133 -4.50 3.63 14.19
CA GLN A 133 -3.49 4.54 14.73
C GLN A 133 -2.70 5.21 13.61
N VAL A 134 -2.20 4.45 12.64
CA VAL A 134 -1.45 4.98 11.49
C VAL A 134 -2.28 5.97 10.68
N LEU A 135 -3.57 5.74 10.49
CA LEU A 135 -4.47 6.70 9.83
C LEU A 135 -4.58 8.03 10.58
N ARG A 136 -4.38 8.04 11.90
CA ARG A 136 -4.32 9.24 12.74
C ARG A 136 -2.90 9.80 12.88
N LYS A 137 -1.92 9.21 12.18
CA LYS A 137 -0.48 9.49 12.34
C LYS A 137 0.01 9.26 13.78
N GLU A 138 -0.55 8.25 14.44
CA GLU A 138 -0.19 7.79 15.78
C GLU A 138 0.48 6.40 15.67
N GLY A 139 1.14 5.98 16.76
CA GLY A 139 1.78 4.65 16.84
C GLY A 139 3.11 4.56 16.10
N CYS A 140 3.54 3.32 15.84
CA CYS A 140 4.83 3.03 15.21
C CYS A 140 4.67 2.80 13.70
N PHE A 141 5.33 3.62 12.90
CA PHE A 141 5.41 3.46 11.44
C PHE A 141 6.63 4.19 10.89
N THR A 142 7.01 3.87 9.65
CA THR A 142 7.97 4.66 8.86
C THR A 142 7.21 5.35 7.73
N GLU A 143 7.41 6.66 7.58
CA GLU A 143 6.89 7.44 6.46
C GLU A 143 7.95 7.56 5.36
N VAL A 144 7.62 7.14 4.12
CA VAL A 144 8.49 7.29 2.94
C VAL A 144 7.88 8.37 2.04
N VAL A 145 8.64 9.46 1.81
CA VAL A 145 8.20 10.68 1.11
C VAL A 145 9.14 11.13 0.02
#